data_a758c5d8698c7326ff0d92d4feaca46e
#
_entry.id   a758c5d8698c7326ff0d92d4feaca46e
#
_cell.length_a   1.000
_cell.length_b   1.000
_cell.length_c   1.000
_cell.angle_alpha   90.00
_cell.angle_beta   90.00
_cell.angle_gamma   90.00
#
_symmetry.space_group_name_H-M   'P 1'
#
loop_
_entity.id
_entity.type
_entity.pdbx_description
1 polymer ?
#
loop_
_entity_poly.entity_id
_entity_poly.type
_entity_poly.pdbx_seq_one_letter_code
_entity_poly.pdbx_strand_id
1 'polypeptide(L)'
;MARAIDSIRNIGIIAHIDAGKTTTTERILYYAGASHRMGNVDDGTTQTDFDPEEAQRGITIYSAAVSCSWKGANINIIDTPGHVDFTAEVERSLRVLDGAVVIFSAVEGVEAQSETVWRQANRYGVPRVCFINKMDRIGAGFERVLGQIRDRLSARPVPLQLPIGAGPSTNSDGFRGVIDLLTMKALYWDSESRGEKFREEEIPEGQRDDAELWRGEMLDVLSLYDEDLMVACMEGGEIALELIRVAIRRATLAREIQPVLCGASLDYIGVQPVLDAVNWYLPSPLDRPPVEGVIPAGRQEGQRAVRRAAADEPVCALIFKVQAEQHGDLYFARVYSGVLTGNSKLLNPRLGKKEMVTQLWHVQSDSREKVERVEAGDICGVIG
;
A
#
# COMPACT_ATOMS: atom_id res chain seq x y z
N MET A 1 11.09 17.01 11.77
CA MET A 1 12.26 16.91 10.86
C MET A 1 11.75 16.56 9.47
N ALA A 2 12.45 16.96 8.37
CA ALA A 2 12.09 16.50 7.04
C ALA A 2 12.27 14.98 6.93
N ARG A 3 11.35 14.30 6.25
CA ARG A 3 11.41 12.84 6.00
C ARG A 3 12.38 12.58 4.85
N ALA A 4 13.24 11.56 4.97
CA ALA A 4 14.11 11.17 3.87
C ALA A 4 13.25 10.62 2.72
N ILE A 5 13.46 11.13 1.50
CA ILE A 5 12.60 10.85 0.35
C ILE A 5 12.59 9.36 -0.06
N ASP A 6 13.70 8.66 0.13
CA ASP A 6 13.83 7.22 -0.12
C ASP A 6 13.05 6.38 0.90
N SER A 7 12.79 6.93 2.10
CA SER A 7 11.99 6.28 3.15
C SER A 7 10.49 6.48 2.97
N ILE A 8 10.04 7.35 2.08
CA ILE A 8 8.62 7.62 1.87
C ILE A 8 7.97 6.52 1.02
N ARG A 9 6.76 6.12 1.40
CA ARG A 9 5.87 5.21 0.65
C ARG A 9 4.48 5.83 0.57
N ASN A 10 4.09 6.34 -0.60
CA ASN A 10 2.73 6.84 -0.83
C ASN A 10 1.92 5.70 -1.44
N ILE A 11 1.10 5.06 -0.64
CA ILE A 11 0.38 3.85 -1.04
C ILE A 11 -1.12 4.02 -0.98
N GLY A 12 -1.82 3.32 -1.87
CA GLY A 12 -3.26 3.13 -1.80
C GLY A 12 -3.61 1.75 -1.26
N ILE A 13 -4.67 1.67 -0.48
CA ILE A 13 -5.30 0.39 -0.14
C ILE A 13 -6.49 0.20 -1.06
N ILE A 14 -6.44 -0.83 -1.89
CA ILE A 14 -7.42 -1.14 -2.93
C ILE A 14 -8.09 -2.47 -2.59
N ALA A 15 -9.42 -2.51 -2.60
CA ALA A 15 -10.16 -3.72 -2.33
C ALA A 15 -11.56 -3.64 -2.95
N HIS A 16 -12.20 -4.78 -3.21
CA HIS A 16 -13.64 -4.81 -3.40
C HIS A 16 -14.39 -4.66 -2.06
N ILE A 17 -15.68 -4.43 -2.12
CA ILE A 17 -16.54 -4.32 -0.94
C ILE A 17 -16.40 -5.61 -0.12
N ASP A 18 -16.34 -5.46 1.20
CA ASP A 18 -16.21 -6.56 2.16
C ASP A 18 -14.93 -7.43 2.07
N ALA A 19 -13.93 -7.10 1.23
CA ALA A 19 -12.66 -7.83 1.25
C ALA A 19 -11.86 -7.66 2.55
N GLY A 20 -12.29 -6.77 3.44
CA GLY A 20 -11.62 -6.43 4.69
C GLY A 20 -10.63 -5.27 4.56
N LYS A 21 -10.89 -4.33 3.65
CA LYS A 21 -10.09 -3.12 3.45
C LYS A 21 -9.91 -2.35 4.76
N THR A 22 -11.01 -1.86 5.34
CA THR A 22 -10.99 -1.06 6.57
C THR A 22 -10.35 -1.82 7.73
N THR A 23 -10.71 -3.10 7.92
CA THR A 23 -10.07 -3.94 8.96
C THR A 23 -8.56 -4.03 8.78
N THR A 24 -8.08 -4.26 7.55
CA THR A 24 -6.64 -4.34 7.28
C THR A 24 -5.95 -3.00 7.51
N THR A 25 -6.55 -1.89 7.07
CA THR A 25 -6.01 -0.53 7.29
C THR A 25 -5.91 -0.20 8.78
N GLU A 26 -6.95 -0.49 9.57
CA GLU A 26 -6.93 -0.32 11.03
C GLU A 26 -5.82 -1.13 11.72
N ARG A 27 -5.59 -2.38 11.27
CA ARG A 27 -4.48 -3.21 11.79
C ARG A 27 -3.12 -2.65 11.40
N ILE A 28 -2.97 -2.17 10.16
CA ILE A 28 -1.75 -1.49 9.70
C ILE A 28 -1.44 -0.28 10.59
N LEU A 29 -2.42 0.59 10.85
CA LEU A 29 -2.24 1.78 11.68
C LEU A 29 -1.89 1.42 13.12
N TYR A 30 -2.52 0.39 13.67
CA TYR A 30 -2.24 -0.09 15.03
C TYR A 30 -0.80 -0.63 15.16
N TYR A 31 -0.38 -1.56 14.28
CA TYR A 31 0.97 -2.13 14.34
C TYR A 31 2.06 -1.11 14.04
N ALA A 32 1.76 -0.10 13.22
CA ALA A 32 2.66 1.01 12.96
C ALA A 32 2.69 2.05 14.09
N GLY A 33 1.94 1.85 15.19
CA GLY A 33 1.88 2.75 16.35
C GLY A 33 1.22 4.09 16.05
N ALA A 34 0.52 4.22 14.93
CA ALA A 34 -0.22 5.43 14.56
C ALA A 34 -1.59 5.51 15.22
N SER A 35 -2.06 4.42 15.82
CA SER A 35 -3.29 4.32 16.59
C SER A 35 -3.05 3.60 17.90
N HIS A 36 -3.61 4.12 18.99
CA HIS A 36 -3.59 3.49 20.32
C HIS A 36 -4.75 2.51 20.52
N ARG A 37 -5.74 2.50 19.63
CA ARG A 37 -6.91 1.62 19.68
C ARG A 37 -7.09 0.96 18.32
N MET A 38 -7.43 -0.32 18.34
CA MET A 38 -7.89 -1.00 17.12
C MET A 38 -9.35 -0.64 16.89
N GLY A 39 -9.64 0.04 15.78
CA GLY A 39 -11.00 0.24 15.31
C GLY A 39 -11.61 -1.09 14.85
N ASN A 40 -12.91 -1.24 15.05
CA ASN A 40 -13.69 -2.36 14.53
C ASN A 40 -14.85 -1.80 13.69
N VAL A 41 -15.00 -2.33 12.49
CA VAL A 41 -16.05 -1.90 11.55
C VAL A 41 -17.44 -2.18 12.12
N ASP A 42 -17.62 -3.36 12.73
CA ASP A 42 -18.91 -3.79 13.29
C ASP A 42 -19.37 -2.94 14.48
N ASP A 43 -18.42 -2.33 15.19
CA ASP A 43 -18.68 -1.45 16.35
C ASP A 43 -18.71 0.04 15.97
N GLY A 44 -18.46 0.40 14.71
CA GLY A 44 -18.40 1.80 14.24
C GLY A 44 -17.29 2.62 14.91
N THR A 45 -16.19 1.96 15.34
CA THR A 45 -15.08 2.60 16.07
C THR A 45 -13.84 2.81 15.22
N THR A 46 -13.96 2.68 13.91
CA THR A 46 -12.87 2.83 12.94
C THR A 46 -12.36 4.28 12.89
N GLN A 47 -11.05 4.44 12.69
CA GLN A 47 -10.40 5.73 12.59
C GLN A 47 -10.35 6.26 11.14
N THR A 48 -10.51 5.37 10.17
CA THR A 48 -10.48 5.72 8.74
C THR A 48 -11.84 6.14 8.20
N ASP A 49 -12.94 5.64 8.77
CA ASP A 49 -14.32 5.95 8.38
C ASP A 49 -14.96 6.88 9.44
N PHE A 50 -14.55 8.17 9.47
CA PHE A 50 -15.02 9.13 10.49
C PHE A 50 -16.26 9.92 10.08
N ASP A 51 -16.72 9.77 8.85
CA ASP A 51 -17.99 10.37 8.44
C ASP A 51 -19.15 9.55 9.02
N PRO A 52 -20.17 10.19 9.61
CA PRO A 52 -21.34 9.49 10.14
C PRO A 52 -22.05 8.61 9.12
N GLU A 53 -22.03 8.96 7.83
CA GLU A 53 -22.58 8.13 6.76
C GLU A 53 -21.71 6.91 6.46
N GLU A 54 -20.39 7.03 6.53
CA GLU A 54 -19.44 5.92 6.40
C GLU A 54 -19.64 4.91 7.53
N ALA A 55 -19.64 5.39 8.78
CA ALA A 55 -19.86 4.57 9.96
C ALA A 55 -21.22 3.85 9.94
N GLN A 56 -22.28 4.52 9.48
CA GLN A 56 -23.62 3.93 9.40
C GLN A 56 -23.76 2.89 8.30
N ARG A 57 -23.05 3.07 7.18
CA ARG A 57 -23.14 2.17 6.01
C ARG A 57 -22.05 1.09 5.99
N GLY A 58 -21.02 1.20 6.83
CA GLY A 58 -19.86 0.30 6.87
C GLY A 58 -19.01 0.34 5.58
N ILE A 59 -19.06 1.44 4.82
CA ILE A 59 -18.33 1.62 3.56
C ILE A 59 -17.54 2.93 3.58
N THR A 60 -16.34 2.92 3.04
CA THR A 60 -15.55 4.15 2.84
C THR A 60 -16.12 4.94 1.65
N ILE A 61 -16.53 6.17 1.89
CA ILE A 61 -17.06 7.10 0.88
C ILE A 61 -15.98 8.11 0.48
N TYR A 62 -15.22 8.60 1.45
CA TYR A 62 -14.16 9.59 1.26
C TYR A 62 -12.79 8.96 1.46
N SER A 63 -11.85 9.25 0.57
CA SER A 63 -10.48 8.78 0.77
C SER A 63 -9.86 9.44 1.99
N ALA A 64 -9.48 8.64 3.00
CA ALA A 64 -8.66 9.12 4.11
C ALA A 64 -7.19 9.16 3.67
N ALA A 65 -6.45 10.19 4.09
CA ALA A 65 -5.00 10.25 3.91
C ALA A 65 -4.36 10.27 5.30
N VAL A 66 -3.72 9.18 5.67
CA VAL A 66 -3.16 8.96 7.01
C VAL A 66 -1.70 8.56 6.90
N SER A 67 -0.86 9.12 7.77
CA SER A 67 0.57 8.78 7.81
C SER A 67 0.91 7.90 9.01
N CYS A 68 1.79 6.92 8.80
CA CYS A 68 2.36 6.09 9.84
C CYS A 68 3.84 5.80 9.54
N SER A 69 4.55 5.18 10.50
CA SER A 69 5.94 4.79 10.33
C SER A 69 6.13 3.31 10.61
N TRP A 70 6.92 2.62 9.77
CA TRP A 70 7.22 1.21 9.94
C TRP A 70 8.66 0.91 9.59
N LYS A 71 9.45 0.39 10.56
CA LYS A 71 10.87 -0.02 10.37
C LYS A 71 11.68 1.00 9.56
N GLY A 72 11.53 2.29 9.87
CA GLY A 72 12.25 3.39 9.21
C GLY A 72 11.58 3.96 7.96
N ALA A 73 10.56 3.31 7.39
CA ALA A 73 9.76 3.88 6.33
C ALA A 73 8.67 4.82 6.87
N ASN A 74 8.40 5.89 6.14
CA ASN A 74 7.28 6.81 6.35
C ASN A 74 6.19 6.48 5.33
N ILE A 75 5.09 5.89 5.78
CA ILE A 75 4.03 5.39 4.93
C ILE A 75 2.86 6.37 4.97
N ASN A 76 2.53 6.95 3.82
CA ASN A 76 1.30 7.71 3.64
C ASN A 76 0.28 6.77 2.99
N ILE A 77 -0.77 6.45 3.72
CA ILE A 77 -1.86 5.58 3.26
C ILE A 77 -2.98 6.47 2.74
N ILE A 78 -3.36 6.27 1.50
CA ILE A 78 -4.54 6.87 0.90
C ILE A 78 -5.57 5.75 0.79
N ASP A 79 -6.52 5.76 1.70
CA ASP A 79 -7.62 4.81 1.66
C ASP A 79 -8.58 5.19 0.53
N THR A 80 -8.76 4.30 -0.45
CA THR A 80 -9.58 4.56 -1.63
C THR A 80 -10.97 3.97 -1.42
N PRO A 81 -12.05 4.71 -1.79
CA PRO A 81 -13.39 4.16 -1.76
C PRO A 81 -13.48 2.87 -2.55
N GLY A 82 -14.12 1.86 -1.94
CA GLY A 82 -14.31 0.56 -2.60
C GLY A 82 -15.49 0.51 -3.56
N HIS A 83 -16.31 1.55 -3.70
CA HIS A 83 -17.58 1.49 -4.44
C HIS A 83 -17.45 2.04 -5.88
N VAL A 84 -18.11 1.40 -6.83
CA VAL A 84 -18.08 1.80 -8.26
C VAL A 84 -18.59 3.22 -8.51
N ASP A 85 -19.46 3.73 -7.66
CA ASP A 85 -20.02 5.08 -7.78
C ASP A 85 -18.98 6.18 -7.52
N PHE A 86 -17.87 5.85 -6.87
CA PHE A 86 -16.79 6.79 -6.54
C PHE A 86 -15.58 6.74 -7.47
N THR A 87 -15.79 6.36 -8.74
CA THR A 87 -14.73 6.21 -9.75
C THR A 87 -13.81 7.44 -9.85
N ALA A 88 -14.37 8.65 -9.79
CA ALA A 88 -13.59 9.89 -9.87
C ALA A 88 -12.67 10.09 -8.66
N GLU A 89 -13.10 9.69 -7.46
CA GLU A 89 -12.33 9.76 -6.22
C GLU A 89 -11.17 8.75 -6.26
N VAL A 90 -11.46 7.54 -6.73
CA VAL A 90 -10.44 6.48 -6.94
C VAL A 90 -9.39 6.95 -7.95
N GLU A 91 -9.78 7.55 -9.08
CA GLU A 91 -8.83 8.06 -10.08
C GLU A 91 -7.95 9.20 -9.55
N ARG A 92 -8.53 10.13 -8.76
CA ARG A 92 -7.75 11.20 -8.13
C ARG A 92 -6.71 10.65 -7.17
N SER A 93 -7.10 9.66 -6.36
CA SER A 93 -6.20 8.98 -5.43
C SER A 93 -5.10 8.23 -6.15
N LEU A 94 -5.43 7.41 -7.16
CA LEU A 94 -4.45 6.63 -7.94
C LEU A 94 -3.38 7.50 -8.61
N ARG A 95 -3.72 8.74 -8.98
CA ARG A 95 -2.79 9.67 -9.61
C ARG A 95 -1.64 10.09 -8.71
N VAL A 96 -1.86 10.10 -7.41
CA VAL A 96 -0.88 10.55 -6.41
C VAL A 96 -0.18 9.40 -5.70
N LEU A 97 -0.53 8.16 -6.01
CA LEU A 97 0.11 6.97 -5.44
C LEU A 97 1.42 6.63 -6.14
N ASP A 98 2.37 6.15 -5.35
CA ASP A 98 3.57 5.50 -5.87
C ASP A 98 3.37 4.00 -6.01
N GLY A 99 2.70 3.36 -5.05
CA GLY A 99 2.38 1.95 -5.03
C GLY A 99 1.01 1.66 -4.43
N ALA A 100 0.60 0.40 -4.41
CA ALA A 100 -0.66 0.00 -3.80
C ALA A 100 -0.60 -1.39 -3.14
N VAL A 101 -1.41 -1.59 -2.12
CA VAL A 101 -1.77 -2.90 -1.58
C VAL A 101 -3.16 -3.24 -2.07
N VAL A 102 -3.30 -4.37 -2.77
CA VAL A 102 -4.58 -4.86 -3.27
C VAL A 102 -5.03 -6.03 -2.40
N ILE A 103 -6.18 -5.86 -1.76
CA ILE A 103 -6.75 -6.88 -0.88
C ILE A 103 -7.80 -7.68 -1.64
N PHE A 104 -7.61 -8.98 -1.69
CA PHE A 104 -8.58 -9.94 -2.20
C PHE A 104 -9.14 -10.77 -1.05
N SER A 105 -10.40 -11.14 -1.15
CA SER A 105 -10.97 -12.12 -0.22
C SER A 105 -10.62 -13.53 -0.66
N ALA A 106 -10.19 -14.36 0.27
CA ALA A 106 -9.95 -15.78 0.02
C ALA A 106 -11.25 -16.55 -0.33
N VAL A 107 -12.42 -15.99 0.01
CA VAL A 107 -13.72 -16.58 -0.28
C VAL A 107 -14.29 -16.12 -1.61
N GLU A 108 -14.41 -14.81 -1.81
CA GLU A 108 -15.01 -14.21 -3.00
C GLU A 108 -14.01 -14.18 -4.20
N GLY A 109 -12.73 -14.03 -3.92
CA GLY A 109 -11.68 -13.97 -4.94
C GLY A 109 -11.65 -12.64 -5.70
N VAL A 110 -11.45 -12.71 -7.02
CA VAL A 110 -11.46 -11.54 -7.90
C VAL A 110 -12.87 -11.23 -8.36
N GLU A 111 -13.37 -10.05 -8.04
CA GLU A 111 -14.67 -9.54 -8.45
C GLU A 111 -14.58 -8.49 -9.57
N ALA A 112 -15.70 -8.17 -10.20
CA ALA A 112 -15.77 -7.18 -11.30
C ALA A 112 -15.22 -5.81 -10.88
N GLN A 113 -15.43 -5.43 -9.61
CA GLN A 113 -14.90 -4.21 -9.04
C GLN A 113 -13.37 -4.25 -8.93
N SER A 114 -12.80 -5.38 -8.50
CA SER A 114 -11.35 -5.60 -8.48
C SER A 114 -10.73 -5.40 -9.85
N GLU A 115 -11.37 -5.93 -10.91
CA GLU A 115 -10.92 -5.76 -12.30
C GLU A 115 -10.93 -4.30 -12.75
N THR A 116 -11.95 -3.54 -12.35
CA THR A 116 -12.06 -2.12 -12.70
C THR A 116 -10.94 -1.30 -12.09
N VAL A 117 -10.73 -1.42 -10.79
CA VAL A 117 -9.67 -0.68 -10.10
C VAL A 117 -8.28 -1.16 -10.53
N TRP A 118 -8.13 -2.45 -10.84
CA TRP A 118 -6.89 -3.01 -11.38
C TRP A 118 -6.52 -2.37 -12.72
N ARG A 119 -7.50 -2.22 -13.65
CA ARG A 119 -7.28 -1.53 -14.93
C ARG A 119 -6.92 -0.07 -14.76
N GLN A 120 -7.55 0.63 -13.80
CA GLN A 120 -7.19 2.00 -13.47
C GLN A 120 -5.75 2.08 -12.93
N ALA A 121 -5.36 1.21 -12.00
CA ALA A 121 -3.99 1.15 -11.49
C ALA A 121 -2.96 0.85 -12.60
N ASN A 122 -3.31 0.00 -13.58
CA ASN A 122 -2.47 -0.23 -14.77
C ASN A 122 -2.27 1.05 -15.59
N ARG A 123 -3.33 1.83 -15.80
CA ARG A 123 -3.29 3.11 -16.54
C ARG A 123 -2.32 4.11 -15.90
N TYR A 124 -2.27 4.16 -14.57
CA TYR A 124 -1.35 5.04 -13.83
C TYR A 124 0.01 4.40 -13.54
N GLY A 125 0.24 3.20 -14.01
CA GLY A 125 1.51 2.50 -13.85
C GLY A 125 1.88 2.27 -12.37
N VAL A 126 0.91 1.95 -11.51
CA VAL A 126 1.09 1.75 -10.07
C VAL A 126 1.55 0.32 -9.78
N PRO A 127 2.78 0.09 -9.26
CA PRO A 127 3.22 -1.21 -8.76
C PRO A 127 2.37 -1.67 -7.56
N ARG A 128 2.20 -2.97 -7.40
CA ARG A 128 1.26 -3.53 -6.40
C ARG A 128 1.82 -4.73 -5.68
N VAL A 129 1.44 -4.82 -4.40
CA VAL A 129 1.51 -6.02 -3.58
C VAL A 129 0.08 -6.50 -3.35
N CYS A 130 -0.16 -7.80 -3.45
CA CYS A 130 -1.46 -8.41 -3.22
C CYS A 130 -1.52 -9.06 -1.84
N PHE A 131 -2.65 -8.95 -1.18
CA PHE A 131 -2.93 -9.58 0.09
C PHE A 131 -4.23 -10.39 0.01
N ILE A 132 -4.15 -11.72 0.12
CA ILE A 132 -5.31 -12.61 0.17
C ILE A 132 -5.75 -12.72 1.62
N ASN A 133 -6.78 -11.97 1.95
CA ASN A 133 -7.37 -11.85 3.29
C ASN A 133 -8.50 -12.85 3.52
N LYS A 134 -8.96 -13.00 4.76
CA LYS A 134 -10.05 -13.90 5.17
C LYS A 134 -9.75 -15.38 4.96
N MET A 135 -8.50 -15.79 5.17
CA MET A 135 -8.13 -17.20 5.13
C MET A 135 -8.80 -18.03 6.23
N ASP A 136 -9.30 -17.37 7.28
CA ASP A 136 -10.06 -17.92 8.40
C ASP A 136 -11.52 -18.31 8.07
N ARG A 137 -12.02 -17.93 6.91
CA ARG A 137 -13.45 -18.11 6.56
C ARG A 137 -13.70 -19.44 5.86
N ILE A 138 -14.93 -19.98 6.06
CA ILE A 138 -15.39 -21.16 5.33
C ILE A 138 -15.37 -20.88 3.83
N GLY A 139 -14.78 -21.79 3.04
CA GLY A 139 -14.66 -21.65 1.59
C GLY A 139 -13.45 -20.83 1.13
N ALA A 140 -12.55 -20.46 2.07
CA ALA A 140 -11.27 -19.83 1.70
C ALA A 140 -10.45 -20.75 0.80
N GLY A 141 -9.89 -20.17 -0.27
CA GLY A 141 -9.10 -20.92 -1.27
C GLY A 141 -7.97 -20.06 -1.84
N PHE A 142 -6.74 -20.25 -1.32
CA PHE A 142 -5.57 -19.48 -1.71
C PHE A 142 -5.22 -19.67 -3.19
N GLU A 143 -5.01 -20.91 -3.63
CA GLU A 143 -4.63 -21.23 -5.02
C GLU A 143 -5.70 -20.85 -6.02
N ARG A 144 -6.98 -20.99 -5.66
CA ARG A 144 -8.10 -20.55 -6.48
C ARG A 144 -8.04 -19.05 -6.75
N VAL A 145 -7.75 -18.24 -5.72
CA VAL A 145 -7.63 -16.79 -5.86
C VAL A 145 -6.38 -16.41 -6.66
N LEU A 146 -5.25 -17.10 -6.46
CA LEU A 146 -4.05 -16.92 -7.30
C LEU A 146 -4.34 -17.16 -8.79
N GLY A 147 -5.05 -18.25 -9.10
CA GLY A 147 -5.51 -18.55 -10.46
C GLY A 147 -6.38 -17.43 -11.03
N GLN A 148 -7.34 -16.92 -10.24
CA GLN A 148 -8.20 -15.81 -10.66
C GLN A 148 -7.41 -14.50 -10.90
N ILE A 149 -6.42 -14.18 -10.06
CA ILE A 149 -5.53 -13.03 -10.27
C ILE A 149 -4.79 -13.17 -11.60
N ARG A 150 -4.26 -14.36 -11.88
CA ARG A 150 -3.57 -14.64 -13.14
C ARG A 150 -4.49 -14.50 -14.35
N ASP A 151 -5.62 -15.18 -14.32
CA ASP A 151 -6.48 -15.36 -15.50
C ASP A 151 -7.35 -14.13 -15.76
N ARG A 152 -7.96 -13.53 -14.74
CA ARG A 152 -8.91 -12.42 -14.90
C ARG A 152 -8.24 -11.06 -14.94
N LEU A 153 -7.09 -10.89 -14.24
CA LEU A 153 -6.38 -9.61 -14.20
C LEU A 153 -5.19 -9.56 -15.16
N SER A 154 -4.90 -10.66 -15.88
CA SER A 154 -3.72 -10.79 -16.73
C SER A 154 -2.44 -10.42 -15.98
N ALA A 155 -2.35 -10.85 -14.72
CA ALA A 155 -1.28 -10.56 -13.80
C ALA A 155 -0.33 -11.75 -13.66
N ARG A 156 0.84 -11.52 -13.07
CA ARG A 156 1.78 -12.57 -12.68
C ARG A 156 1.93 -12.59 -11.16
N PRO A 157 0.97 -13.20 -10.43
CA PRO A 157 1.08 -13.31 -8.98
C PRO A 157 2.24 -14.22 -8.61
N VAL A 158 3.09 -13.75 -7.71
CA VAL A 158 4.23 -14.52 -7.17
C VAL A 158 3.99 -14.65 -5.66
N PRO A 159 3.60 -15.83 -5.17
CA PRO A 159 3.43 -16.07 -3.76
C PRO A 159 4.75 -15.92 -3.00
N LEU A 160 4.74 -15.11 -1.97
CA LEU A 160 5.82 -15.00 -0.98
C LEU A 160 5.51 -15.81 0.26
N GLN A 161 4.26 -16.22 0.42
CA GLN A 161 3.75 -16.98 1.56
C GLN A 161 2.75 -18.03 1.11
N LEU A 162 2.68 -19.13 1.88
CA LEU A 162 1.62 -20.12 1.78
C LEU A 162 0.82 -20.16 3.07
N PRO A 163 -0.50 -20.41 3.03
CA PRO A 163 -1.30 -20.54 4.23
C PRO A 163 -1.03 -21.88 4.95
N ILE A 164 -1.03 -21.86 6.27
CA ILE A 164 -1.06 -23.07 7.09
C ILE A 164 -2.51 -23.34 7.48
N GLY A 165 -3.17 -24.20 6.69
CA GLY A 165 -4.59 -24.46 6.79
C GLY A 165 -5.47 -23.40 6.11
N ALA A 166 -6.78 -23.65 6.11
CA ALA A 166 -7.80 -22.74 5.58
C ALA A 166 -9.13 -22.93 6.30
N GLY A 167 -9.89 -21.83 6.44
CA GLY A 167 -11.17 -21.85 7.16
C GLY A 167 -11.02 -21.64 8.67
N PRO A 168 -12.12 -21.78 9.44
CA PRO A 168 -12.14 -21.47 10.86
C PRO A 168 -11.09 -22.23 11.66
N SER A 169 -10.39 -21.54 12.55
CA SER A 169 -9.34 -22.10 13.41
C SER A 169 -9.85 -23.19 14.39
N THR A 170 -11.15 -23.29 14.57
CA THR A 170 -11.80 -24.38 15.34
C THR A 170 -11.76 -25.73 14.64
N ASN A 171 -11.51 -25.76 13.32
CA ASN A 171 -11.38 -26.98 12.55
C ASN A 171 -9.93 -27.52 12.63
N SER A 172 -9.76 -28.83 12.45
CA SER A 172 -8.44 -29.48 12.43
C SER A 172 -7.50 -28.89 11.38
N ASP A 173 -8.08 -28.50 10.23
CA ASP A 173 -7.37 -27.95 9.08
C ASP A 173 -7.55 -26.42 8.94
N GLY A 174 -8.04 -25.78 10.00
CA GLY A 174 -8.29 -24.34 10.03
C GLY A 174 -7.03 -23.50 9.88
N PHE A 175 -7.21 -22.28 9.43
CA PHE A 175 -6.10 -21.33 9.22
C PHE A 175 -5.45 -20.94 10.56
N ARG A 176 -4.13 -21.07 10.65
CA ARG A 176 -3.37 -20.84 11.89
C ARG A 176 -2.16 -19.94 11.72
N GLY A 177 -1.68 -19.77 10.51
CA GLY A 177 -0.45 -19.03 10.24
C GLY A 177 -0.06 -19.10 8.78
N VAL A 178 1.15 -18.71 8.47
CA VAL A 178 1.68 -18.75 7.11
C VAL A 178 3.09 -19.33 7.07
N ILE A 179 3.46 -19.93 5.95
CA ILE A 179 4.84 -20.30 5.63
C ILE A 179 5.43 -19.14 4.83
N ASP A 180 6.53 -18.58 5.28
CA ASP A 180 7.32 -17.60 4.55
C ASP A 180 8.28 -18.32 3.61
N LEU A 181 8.07 -18.17 2.30
CA LEU A 181 8.89 -18.81 1.27
C LEU A 181 10.28 -18.18 1.12
N LEU A 182 10.49 -16.97 1.67
CA LEU A 182 11.79 -16.32 1.64
C LEU A 182 12.74 -16.91 2.67
N THR A 183 12.23 -17.13 3.88
CA THR A 183 13.00 -17.66 5.01
C THR A 183 12.83 -19.16 5.24
N MET A 184 11.84 -19.77 4.58
CA MET A 184 11.44 -21.17 4.78
C MET A 184 11.13 -21.48 6.25
N LYS A 185 10.34 -20.59 6.87
CA LYS A 185 9.85 -20.72 8.25
C LYS A 185 8.34 -20.60 8.30
N ALA A 186 7.74 -21.25 9.27
CA ALA A 186 6.33 -21.08 9.61
C ALA A 186 6.18 -19.94 10.63
N LEU A 187 5.25 -19.04 10.37
CA LEU A 187 4.93 -17.89 11.22
C LEU A 187 3.57 -18.08 11.88
N TYR A 188 3.51 -18.00 13.21
CA TYR A 188 2.29 -18.14 14.00
C TYR A 188 2.10 -16.92 14.89
N TRP A 189 0.94 -16.29 14.79
CA TRP A 189 0.57 -15.12 15.60
C TRP A 189 -0.07 -15.51 16.92
N ASP A 190 0.25 -14.73 17.95
CA ASP A 190 -0.34 -14.88 19.26
C ASP A 190 -1.62 -14.03 19.37
N SER A 191 -2.77 -14.68 19.52
CA SER A 191 -4.07 -14.02 19.63
C SER A 191 -4.23 -13.21 20.93
N GLU A 192 -3.59 -13.62 22.02
CA GLU A 192 -3.65 -12.90 23.31
C GLU A 192 -2.97 -11.53 23.22
N SER A 193 -1.90 -11.43 22.42
CA SER A 193 -1.24 -10.17 22.10
C SER A 193 -1.91 -9.39 20.97
N ARG A 194 -3.08 -9.82 20.48
CA ARG A 194 -3.73 -9.26 19.29
C ARG A 194 -2.81 -9.22 18.08
N GLY A 195 -2.00 -10.25 17.91
CA GLY A 195 -1.06 -10.38 16.81
C GLY A 195 0.17 -9.48 16.86
N GLU A 196 0.41 -8.73 17.94
CA GLU A 196 1.65 -7.94 18.10
C GLU A 196 2.90 -8.84 18.10
N LYS A 197 2.75 -10.04 18.67
CA LYS A 197 3.81 -11.03 18.74
C LYS A 197 3.49 -12.19 17.80
N PHE A 198 4.52 -12.63 17.10
CA PHE A 198 4.48 -13.88 16.35
C PHE A 198 5.77 -14.66 16.63
N ARG A 199 5.72 -15.96 16.42
CA ARG A 199 6.85 -16.87 16.56
C ARG A 199 7.16 -17.51 15.23
N GLU A 200 8.43 -17.76 15.03
CA GLU A 200 8.96 -18.50 13.88
C GLU A 200 9.23 -19.94 14.29
N GLU A 201 8.74 -20.88 13.50
CA GLU A 201 8.92 -22.31 13.73
C GLU A 201 9.39 -22.99 12.45
N GLU A 202 9.80 -24.25 12.55
CA GLU A 202 10.03 -25.08 11.38
C GLU A 202 8.71 -25.32 10.63
N ILE A 203 8.82 -25.45 9.30
CA ILE A 203 7.65 -25.77 8.47
C ILE A 203 7.09 -27.13 8.89
N PRO A 204 5.77 -27.26 9.07
CA PRO A 204 5.14 -28.56 9.35
C PRO A 204 5.56 -29.61 8.31
N GLU A 205 5.91 -30.82 8.77
CA GLU A 205 6.46 -31.87 7.91
C GLU A 205 5.60 -32.16 6.68
N GLY A 206 4.28 -32.16 6.83
CA GLY A 206 3.32 -32.39 5.73
C GLY A 206 3.19 -31.26 4.73
N GLN A 207 3.85 -30.09 4.95
CA GLN A 207 3.81 -28.92 4.04
C GLN A 207 5.20 -28.53 3.52
N ARG A 208 6.25 -29.28 3.91
CA ARG A 208 7.61 -28.94 3.52
C ARG A 208 7.85 -29.10 2.01
N ASP A 209 7.42 -30.19 1.45
CA ASP A 209 7.59 -30.48 0.02
C ASP A 209 6.86 -29.44 -0.85
N ASP A 210 5.65 -29.07 -0.45
CA ASP A 210 4.88 -28.03 -1.12
C ASP A 210 5.60 -26.66 -1.01
N ALA A 211 6.12 -26.31 0.17
CA ALA A 211 6.84 -25.07 0.36
C ALA A 211 8.13 -25.01 -0.49
N GLU A 212 8.86 -26.11 -0.59
CA GLU A 212 10.05 -26.23 -1.44
C GLU A 212 9.69 -26.07 -2.94
N LEU A 213 8.60 -26.70 -3.38
CA LEU A 213 8.09 -26.54 -4.74
C LEU A 213 7.74 -25.09 -5.07
N TRP A 214 6.91 -24.46 -4.23
CA TRP A 214 6.49 -23.06 -4.43
C TRP A 214 7.67 -22.08 -4.35
N ARG A 215 8.66 -22.35 -3.47
CA ARG A 215 9.88 -21.55 -3.43
C ARG A 215 10.67 -21.70 -4.74
N GLY A 216 10.79 -22.91 -5.27
CA GLY A 216 11.43 -23.17 -6.55
C GLY A 216 10.77 -22.38 -7.69
N GLU A 217 9.44 -22.47 -7.81
CA GLU A 217 8.68 -21.70 -8.81
C GLU A 217 8.84 -20.18 -8.64
N MET A 218 8.86 -19.68 -7.40
CA MET A 218 9.13 -18.27 -7.11
C MET A 218 10.51 -17.84 -7.61
N LEU A 219 11.55 -18.62 -7.32
CA LEU A 219 12.92 -18.32 -7.73
C LEU A 219 13.08 -18.40 -9.25
N ASP A 220 12.46 -19.37 -9.90
CA ASP A 220 12.45 -19.50 -11.37
C ASP A 220 11.85 -18.26 -12.03
N VAL A 221 10.71 -17.76 -11.52
CA VAL A 221 10.09 -16.53 -12.03
C VAL A 221 10.98 -15.31 -11.79
N LEU A 222 11.56 -15.18 -10.60
CA LEU A 222 12.40 -14.02 -10.25
C LEU A 222 13.72 -14.01 -11.05
N SER A 223 14.28 -15.15 -11.36
CA SER A 223 15.50 -15.28 -12.17
C SER A 223 15.36 -14.71 -13.59
N LEU A 224 14.13 -14.56 -14.09
CA LEU A 224 13.88 -13.90 -15.38
C LEU A 224 14.15 -12.38 -15.33
N TYR A 225 14.21 -11.78 -14.15
CA TYR A 225 14.31 -10.34 -13.94
C TYR A 225 15.58 -9.90 -13.20
N ASP A 226 16.40 -10.87 -12.76
CA ASP A 226 17.62 -10.60 -12.01
C ASP A 226 18.71 -11.59 -12.37
N GLU A 227 19.78 -11.12 -13.04
CA GLU A 227 20.87 -11.95 -13.51
C GLU A 227 21.69 -12.55 -12.35
N ASP A 228 21.90 -11.80 -11.27
CA ASP A 228 22.65 -12.28 -10.11
C ASP A 228 21.91 -13.42 -9.40
N LEU A 229 20.57 -13.30 -9.30
CA LEU A 229 19.73 -14.36 -8.77
C LEU A 229 19.74 -15.58 -9.70
N MET A 230 19.66 -15.38 -11.00
CA MET A 230 19.74 -16.47 -11.98
C MET A 230 21.03 -17.26 -11.82
N VAL A 231 22.18 -16.59 -11.72
CA VAL A 231 23.48 -17.24 -11.51
C VAL A 231 23.48 -18.01 -10.19
N ALA A 232 23.03 -17.41 -9.09
CA ALA A 232 22.96 -18.06 -7.78
C ALA A 232 22.07 -19.31 -7.80
N CYS A 233 20.95 -19.29 -8.52
CA CYS A 233 20.09 -20.47 -8.70
C CYS A 233 20.79 -21.59 -9.50
N MET A 234 21.57 -21.23 -10.53
CA MET A 234 22.30 -22.21 -11.37
C MET A 234 23.49 -22.85 -10.64
N GLU A 235 24.18 -22.09 -9.80
CA GLU A 235 25.31 -22.60 -9.00
C GLU A 235 24.86 -23.56 -7.91
N GLY A 236 23.59 -23.46 -7.48
CA GLY A 236 23.03 -24.23 -6.37
C GLY A 236 23.56 -23.76 -5.01
N GLY A 237 22.91 -24.20 -3.96
CA GLY A 237 23.27 -23.84 -2.59
C GLY A 237 22.28 -22.85 -1.94
N GLU A 238 22.69 -22.25 -0.84
CA GLU A 238 21.88 -21.30 -0.11
C GLU A 238 21.90 -19.93 -0.80
N ILE A 239 20.73 -19.42 -1.17
CA ILE A 239 20.58 -18.10 -1.80
C ILE A 239 20.36 -17.05 -0.70
N ALA A 240 21.18 -16.00 -0.71
CA ALA A 240 21.07 -14.91 0.24
C ALA A 240 19.69 -14.22 0.16
N LEU A 241 19.04 -14.05 1.31
CA LEU A 241 17.71 -13.45 1.41
C LEU A 241 17.65 -12.05 0.77
N GLU A 242 18.72 -11.27 0.90
CA GLU A 242 18.78 -9.92 0.33
C GLU A 242 18.76 -9.95 -1.21
N LEU A 243 19.40 -10.92 -1.83
CA LEU A 243 19.37 -11.09 -3.29
C LEU A 243 17.94 -11.40 -3.79
N ILE A 244 17.21 -12.25 -3.07
CA ILE A 244 15.81 -12.55 -3.38
C ILE A 244 14.96 -11.28 -3.24
N ARG A 245 15.15 -10.50 -2.17
CA ARG A 245 14.42 -9.24 -1.94
C ARG A 245 14.68 -8.20 -3.03
N VAL A 246 15.93 -8.05 -3.46
CA VAL A 246 16.31 -7.14 -4.55
C VAL A 246 15.62 -7.56 -5.86
N ALA A 247 15.61 -8.85 -6.18
CA ALA A 247 14.95 -9.37 -7.38
C ALA A 247 13.42 -9.14 -7.33
N ILE A 248 12.77 -9.43 -6.18
CA ILE A 248 11.33 -9.14 -5.99
C ILE A 248 11.06 -7.64 -6.19
N ARG A 249 11.85 -6.76 -5.54
CA ARG A 249 11.67 -5.33 -5.69
C ARG A 249 11.81 -4.88 -7.15
N ARG A 250 12.88 -5.29 -7.83
CA ARG A 250 13.14 -4.94 -9.24
C ARG A 250 11.97 -5.35 -10.13
N ALA A 251 11.52 -6.59 -10.04
CA ALA A 251 10.41 -7.10 -10.84
C ALA A 251 9.06 -6.44 -10.48
N THR A 252 8.84 -6.09 -9.19
CA THR A 252 7.64 -5.37 -8.73
C THR A 252 7.61 -3.93 -9.25
N LEU A 253 8.73 -3.20 -9.17
CA LEU A 253 8.83 -1.84 -9.68
C LEU A 253 8.65 -1.78 -11.20
N ALA A 254 9.16 -2.77 -11.93
CA ALA A 254 8.92 -2.96 -13.35
C ALA A 254 7.47 -3.37 -13.68
N ARG A 255 6.67 -3.74 -12.68
CA ARG A 255 5.28 -4.24 -12.79
C ARG A 255 5.16 -5.57 -13.51
N GLU A 256 6.23 -6.32 -13.57
CA GLU A 256 6.30 -7.63 -14.20
C GLU A 256 5.69 -8.73 -13.33
N ILE A 257 5.77 -8.55 -12.01
CA ILE A 257 5.18 -9.45 -11.03
C ILE A 257 4.31 -8.68 -10.02
N GLN A 258 3.47 -9.42 -9.31
CA GLN A 258 2.77 -8.96 -8.12
C GLN A 258 3.07 -9.92 -6.97
N PRO A 259 3.86 -9.47 -5.97
CA PRO A 259 4.08 -10.25 -4.75
C PRO A 259 2.74 -10.52 -4.04
N VAL A 260 2.52 -11.76 -3.61
CA VAL A 260 1.28 -12.16 -2.95
C VAL A 260 1.58 -12.67 -1.55
N LEU A 261 0.87 -12.11 -0.57
CA LEU A 261 0.85 -12.52 0.82
C LEU A 261 -0.56 -13.00 1.18
N CYS A 262 -0.70 -13.70 2.30
CA CYS A 262 -2.00 -14.15 2.77
C CYS A 262 -2.15 -13.97 4.28
N GLY A 263 -3.41 -13.93 4.75
CA GLY A 263 -3.69 -13.76 6.17
C GLY A 263 -5.17 -13.67 6.50
N ALA A 264 -5.43 -13.29 7.74
CA ALA A 264 -6.75 -13.03 8.30
C ALA A 264 -6.66 -11.79 9.20
N SER A 265 -6.94 -10.62 8.61
CA SER A 265 -6.79 -9.34 9.33
C SER A 265 -7.69 -9.25 10.56
N LEU A 266 -8.86 -9.88 10.54
CA LEU A 266 -9.77 -9.91 11.68
C LEU A 266 -9.15 -10.67 12.86
N ASP A 267 -8.51 -11.80 12.57
CA ASP A 267 -7.84 -12.67 13.54
C ASP A 267 -6.37 -12.26 13.79
N TYR A 268 -5.98 -11.06 13.33
CA TYR A 268 -4.65 -10.48 13.56
C TYR A 268 -3.48 -11.21 12.87
N ILE A 269 -3.74 -12.03 11.87
CA ILE A 269 -2.72 -12.86 11.20
C ILE A 269 -2.28 -12.24 9.88
N GLY A 270 -0.96 -12.08 9.68
CA GLY A 270 -0.35 -11.80 8.38
C GLY A 270 -0.22 -10.31 8.01
N VAL A 271 -0.60 -9.36 8.87
CA VAL A 271 -0.59 -7.91 8.51
C VAL A 271 0.82 -7.30 8.57
N GLN A 272 1.66 -7.67 9.54
CA GLN A 272 3.02 -7.16 9.62
C GLN A 272 3.87 -7.53 8.38
N PRO A 273 3.79 -8.74 7.82
CA PRO A 273 4.43 -9.04 6.54
C PRO A 273 3.97 -8.14 5.38
N VAL A 274 2.70 -7.69 5.38
CA VAL A 274 2.23 -6.71 4.37
C VAL A 274 2.95 -5.37 4.54
N LEU A 275 3.13 -4.89 5.78
CA LEU A 275 3.91 -3.68 6.06
C LEU A 275 5.38 -3.82 5.64
N ASP A 276 5.97 -4.98 5.88
CA ASP A 276 7.33 -5.29 5.42
C ASP A 276 7.40 -5.28 3.89
N ALA A 277 6.43 -5.89 3.20
CA ALA A 277 6.37 -5.91 1.74
C ALA A 277 6.18 -4.50 1.14
N VAL A 278 5.38 -3.65 1.78
CA VAL A 278 5.25 -2.22 1.42
C VAL A 278 6.61 -1.53 1.49
N ASN A 279 7.34 -1.73 2.59
CA ASN A 279 8.64 -1.09 2.78
C ASN A 279 9.69 -1.59 1.78
N TRP A 280 9.76 -2.91 1.55
CA TRP A 280 10.81 -3.51 0.70
C TRP A 280 10.50 -3.44 -0.80
N TYR A 281 9.25 -3.62 -1.21
CA TYR A 281 8.92 -3.87 -2.62
C TYR A 281 8.19 -2.74 -3.32
N LEU A 282 7.48 -1.86 -2.59
CA LEU A 282 6.80 -0.74 -3.22
C LEU A 282 7.74 0.47 -3.40
N PRO A 283 7.50 1.28 -4.43
CA PRO A 283 8.39 2.40 -4.76
C PRO A 283 8.38 3.51 -3.72
N SER A 284 9.52 4.16 -3.59
CA SER A 284 9.64 5.50 -3.07
C SER A 284 9.36 6.54 -4.16
N PRO A 285 9.21 7.83 -3.83
CA PRO A 285 9.09 8.88 -4.84
C PRO A 285 10.28 8.97 -5.80
N LEU A 286 11.47 8.49 -5.41
CA LEU A 286 12.68 8.44 -6.26
C LEU A 286 12.59 7.37 -7.35
N ASP A 287 11.82 6.31 -7.14
CA ASP A 287 11.62 5.23 -8.10
C ASP A 287 10.58 5.60 -9.18
N ARG A 288 9.93 6.75 -9.04
CA ARG A 288 8.92 7.23 -10.00
C ARG A 288 9.56 8.15 -11.05
N PRO A 289 9.07 8.13 -12.29
CA PRO A 289 9.56 9.06 -13.31
C PRO A 289 9.30 10.50 -12.87
N PRO A 290 10.18 11.44 -13.28
CA PRO A 290 9.96 12.87 -13.06
C PRO A 290 8.64 13.35 -13.64
N VAL A 291 8.07 14.38 -13.04
CA VAL A 291 6.84 14.99 -13.54
C VAL A 291 7.14 15.89 -14.73
N GLU A 292 6.47 15.65 -15.83
CA GLU A 292 6.55 16.47 -17.03
C GLU A 292 5.36 17.44 -17.14
N GLY A 293 5.62 18.64 -17.62
CA GLY A 293 4.60 19.66 -17.77
C GLY A 293 5.09 20.82 -18.64
N VAL A 294 4.38 21.95 -18.52
CA VAL A 294 4.77 23.21 -19.18
C VAL A 294 4.89 24.33 -18.14
N ILE A 295 5.77 25.26 -18.37
CA ILE A 295 5.94 26.45 -17.52
C ILE A 295 4.71 27.32 -17.69
N PRO A 296 3.96 27.63 -16.61
CA PRO A 296 2.64 28.24 -16.72
C PRO A 296 2.67 29.77 -16.89
N ALA A 297 3.82 30.44 -16.66
CA ALA A 297 3.93 31.89 -16.74
C ALA A 297 5.39 32.36 -16.80
N GLY A 298 5.61 33.57 -17.28
CA GLY A 298 6.91 34.24 -17.30
C GLY A 298 7.61 34.16 -18.66
N ARG A 299 8.94 34.45 -18.70
CA ARG A 299 9.69 34.48 -19.95
C ARG A 299 9.78 33.15 -20.70
N GLN A 300 9.56 32.06 -20.02
CA GLN A 300 9.61 30.68 -20.56
C GLN A 300 8.23 30.01 -20.60
N GLU A 301 7.16 30.80 -20.56
CA GLU A 301 5.80 30.29 -20.63
C GLU A 301 5.58 29.38 -21.85
N GLY A 302 4.91 28.24 -21.63
CA GLY A 302 4.64 27.24 -22.66
C GLY A 302 5.81 26.28 -22.97
N GLN A 303 7.01 26.53 -22.47
CA GLN A 303 8.13 25.60 -22.65
C GLN A 303 7.94 24.33 -21.79
N ARG A 304 8.38 23.20 -22.30
CA ARG A 304 8.41 21.94 -21.52
C ARG A 304 9.32 22.08 -20.31
N ALA A 305 8.84 21.56 -19.19
CA ALA A 305 9.59 21.51 -17.94
C ALA A 305 9.47 20.10 -17.34
N VAL A 306 10.56 19.64 -16.78
CA VAL A 306 10.65 18.39 -16.03
C VAL A 306 10.91 18.75 -14.57
N ARG A 307 10.27 18.06 -13.64
CA ARG A 307 10.45 18.22 -12.19
C ARG A 307 10.83 16.89 -11.59
N ARG A 308 12.05 16.82 -11.07
CA ARG A 308 12.53 15.66 -10.31
C ARG A 308 12.05 15.74 -8.87
N ALA A 309 11.93 14.61 -8.22
CA ALA A 309 11.59 14.52 -6.81
C ALA A 309 12.84 14.91 -5.97
N ALA A 310 13.12 16.23 -5.89
CA ALA A 310 14.29 16.79 -5.20
C ALA A 310 13.93 18.14 -4.58
N ALA A 311 14.52 18.44 -3.42
CA ALA A 311 14.23 19.65 -2.65
C ALA A 311 14.79 20.94 -3.29
N ASP A 312 15.81 20.83 -4.13
CA ASP A 312 16.46 21.94 -4.84
C ASP A 312 15.72 22.35 -6.12
N GLU A 313 14.70 21.62 -6.52
CA GLU A 313 13.85 21.96 -7.68
C GLU A 313 12.79 23.02 -7.31
N PRO A 314 12.23 23.73 -8.30
CA PRO A 314 11.05 24.56 -8.07
C PRO A 314 9.85 23.76 -7.55
N VAL A 315 9.07 24.37 -6.67
CA VAL A 315 7.90 23.71 -6.08
C VAL A 315 6.88 23.31 -7.15
N CYS A 316 6.49 22.04 -7.14
CA CYS A 316 5.38 21.51 -7.89
C CYS A 316 4.56 20.60 -6.97
N ALA A 317 3.30 20.95 -6.75
CA ALA A 317 2.39 20.18 -5.92
C ALA A 317 1.03 20.01 -6.58
N LEU A 318 0.33 18.93 -6.25
CA LEU A 318 -1.02 18.64 -6.73
C LEU A 318 -1.96 18.49 -5.55
N ILE A 319 -3.00 19.31 -5.51
CA ILE A 319 -4.13 19.11 -4.61
C ILE A 319 -5.01 18.01 -5.21
N PHE A 320 -5.21 16.93 -4.48
CA PHE A 320 -5.98 15.77 -4.94
C PHE A 320 -7.27 15.54 -4.15
N LYS A 321 -7.37 16.14 -2.95
CA LYS A 321 -8.56 16.03 -2.10
C LYS A 321 -8.80 17.35 -1.36
N VAL A 322 -10.08 17.67 -1.13
CA VAL A 322 -10.53 18.78 -0.28
C VAL A 322 -11.48 18.22 0.76
N GLN A 323 -11.24 18.53 2.02
CA GLN A 323 -12.10 18.16 3.13
C GLN A 323 -12.62 19.43 3.78
N ALA A 324 -13.95 19.61 3.75
CA ALA A 324 -14.62 20.71 4.41
C ALA A 324 -14.58 20.51 5.93
N GLU A 325 -14.18 21.54 6.68
CA GLU A 325 -14.12 21.54 8.13
C GLU A 325 -14.82 22.78 8.72
N GLN A 326 -15.11 22.75 10.00
CA GLN A 326 -15.82 23.86 10.67
C GLN A 326 -15.06 25.20 10.61
N HIS A 327 -13.74 25.18 10.50
CA HIS A 327 -12.88 26.37 10.53
C HIS A 327 -12.15 26.65 9.21
N GLY A 328 -12.62 26.07 8.10
CA GLY A 328 -12.04 26.23 6.77
C GLY A 328 -11.68 24.89 6.14
N ASP A 329 -11.47 24.89 4.84
CA ASP A 329 -11.18 23.67 4.10
C ASP A 329 -9.74 23.23 4.32
N LEU A 330 -9.54 21.91 4.48
CA LEU A 330 -8.25 21.24 4.45
C LEU A 330 -8.01 20.65 3.06
N TYR A 331 -6.94 21.10 2.41
CA TYR A 331 -6.52 20.62 1.09
C TYR A 331 -5.41 19.62 1.23
N PHE A 332 -5.59 18.39 0.74
CA PHE A 332 -4.53 17.40 0.71
C PHE A 332 -3.70 17.58 -0.56
N ALA A 333 -2.42 17.83 -0.39
CA ALA A 333 -1.47 18.08 -1.46
C ALA A 333 -0.35 17.05 -1.47
N ARG A 334 0.00 16.53 -2.66
CA ARG A 334 1.25 15.82 -2.88
C ARG A 334 2.29 16.78 -3.44
N VAL A 335 3.45 16.85 -2.80
CA VAL A 335 4.59 17.63 -3.27
C VAL A 335 5.44 16.75 -4.19
N TYR A 336 5.55 17.11 -5.47
CA TYR A 336 6.34 16.35 -6.45
C TYR A 336 7.77 16.84 -6.55
N SER A 337 7.99 18.13 -6.34
CA SER A 337 9.33 18.74 -6.38
C SER A 337 9.42 19.96 -5.49
N GLY A 338 10.64 20.32 -5.09
CA GLY A 338 10.93 21.48 -4.27
C GLY A 338 10.53 21.32 -2.82
N VAL A 339 10.41 22.44 -2.13
CA VAL A 339 10.02 22.54 -0.72
C VAL A 339 8.80 23.44 -0.59
N LEU A 340 7.68 22.89 -0.16
CA LEU A 340 6.49 23.64 0.19
C LEU A 340 6.64 24.19 1.61
N THR A 341 6.46 25.50 1.78
CA THR A 341 6.59 26.18 3.08
C THR A 341 5.31 26.90 3.48
N GLY A 342 5.02 26.90 4.78
CA GLY A 342 3.96 27.74 5.33
C GLY A 342 4.24 29.23 5.09
N ASN A 343 3.17 30.04 5.09
CA ASN A 343 3.21 31.48 4.81
C ASN A 343 3.85 31.83 3.45
N SER A 344 3.68 30.97 2.45
CA SER A 344 4.22 31.17 1.09
C SER A 344 3.08 31.41 0.07
N LYS A 345 3.42 32.05 -1.05
CA LYS A 345 2.50 32.26 -2.18
C LYS A 345 2.87 31.35 -3.34
N LEU A 346 1.95 30.54 -3.78
CA LEU A 346 2.09 29.65 -4.92
C LEU A 346 1.22 30.10 -6.09
N LEU A 347 1.70 29.87 -7.30
CA LEU A 347 0.92 30.10 -8.50
C LEU A 347 -0.02 28.89 -8.75
N ASN A 348 -1.31 29.16 -8.80
CA ASN A 348 -2.29 28.21 -9.33
C ASN A 348 -2.32 28.37 -10.87
N PRO A 349 -1.72 27.44 -11.62
CA PRO A 349 -1.58 27.62 -13.08
C PRO A 349 -2.91 27.56 -13.81
N ARG A 350 -3.91 26.88 -13.26
CA ARG A 350 -5.25 26.78 -13.86
C ARG A 350 -6.01 28.12 -13.79
N LEU A 351 -5.84 28.83 -12.69
CA LEU A 351 -6.53 30.12 -12.47
C LEU A 351 -5.67 31.33 -12.84
N GLY A 352 -4.37 31.14 -13.08
CA GLY A 352 -3.42 32.22 -13.29
C GLY A 352 -3.23 33.14 -12.07
N LYS A 353 -3.62 32.69 -10.88
CA LYS A 353 -3.62 33.47 -9.64
C LYS A 353 -2.63 32.91 -8.63
N LYS A 354 -2.08 33.80 -7.80
CA LYS A 354 -1.29 33.41 -6.62
C LYS A 354 -2.21 33.17 -5.45
N GLU A 355 -2.08 32.02 -4.84
CA GLU A 355 -2.82 31.60 -3.65
C GLU A 355 -1.86 31.54 -2.46
N MET A 356 -2.37 31.77 -1.26
CA MET A 356 -1.59 31.79 -0.03
C MET A 356 -1.67 30.42 0.64
N VAL A 357 -0.52 29.83 0.94
CA VAL A 357 -0.43 28.68 1.83
C VAL A 357 -0.16 29.21 3.24
N THR A 358 -1.11 29.13 4.13
CA THR A 358 -0.94 29.68 5.49
C THR A 358 -0.31 28.66 6.43
N GLN A 359 -0.77 27.41 6.39
CA GLN A 359 -0.31 26.37 7.30
C GLN A 359 -0.16 25.03 6.56
N LEU A 360 0.78 24.22 7.07
CA LEU A 360 1.04 22.86 6.60
C LEU A 360 0.90 21.89 7.77
N TRP A 361 0.35 20.73 7.48
CA TRP A 361 0.06 19.68 8.46
C TRP A 361 0.46 18.31 7.94
N HIS A 362 1.16 17.52 8.76
CA HIS A 362 1.14 16.06 8.59
C HIS A 362 -0.12 15.52 9.27
N VAL A 363 -0.92 14.78 8.52
CA VAL A 363 -2.16 14.20 9.02
C VAL A 363 -1.87 12.77 9.46
N GLN A 364 -2.06 12.49 10.74
CA GLN A 364 -2.02 11.17 11.36
C GLN A 364 -3.46 10.72 11.65
N SER A 365 -3.66 9.46 12.05
CA SER A 365 -5.01 8.93 12.27
C SER A 365 -5.83 9.71 13.29
N ASP A 366 -5.24 10.05 14.44
CA ASP A 366 -5.92 10.69 15.58
C ASP A 366 -5.41 12.10 15.86
N SER A 367 -4.43 12.59 15.10
CA SER A 367 -3.82 13.89 15.36
C SER A 367 -3.29 14.55 14.10
N ARG A 368 -3.02 15.83 14.21
CA ARG A 368 -2.37 16.61 13.16
C ARG A 368 -1.16 17.29 13.74
N GLU A 369 -0.03 17.11 13.09
CA GLU A 369 1.19 17.80 13.44
C GLU A 369 1.41 18.98 12.50
N LYS A 370 1.46 20.19 13.05
CA LYS A 370 1.78 21.38 12.29
C LYS A 370 3.26 21.37 11.93
N VAL A 371 3.56 21.55 10.64
CA VAL A 371 4.91 21.58 10.12
C VAL A 371 5.20 22.88 9.40
N GLU A 372 6.45 23.32 9.42
CA GLU A 372 6.86 24.56 8.74
C GLU A 372 7.09 24.36 7.25
N ARG A 373 7.56 23.16 6.87
CA ARG A 373 7.88 22.79 5.49
C ARG A 373 7.62 21.33 5.21
N VAL A 374 7.33 21.06 3.94
CA VAL A 374 7.17 19.69 3.40
C VAL A 374 7.99 19.60 2.12
N GLU A 375 8.80 18.57 2.00
CA GLU A 375 9.72 18.38 0.88
C GLU A 375 9.11 17.47 -0.21
N ALA A 376 9.76 17.47 -1.37
CA ALA A 376 9.40 16.62 -2.50
C ALA A 376 9.19 15.18 -2.09
N GLY A 377 8.15 14.55 -2.65
CA GLY A 377 7.78 13.16 -2.41
C GLY A 377 6.74 12.95 -1.32
N ASP A 378 6.51 13.92 -0.43
CA ASP A 378 5.60 13.76 0.70
C ASP A 378 4.17 14.27 0.42
N ILE A 379 3.25 13.89 1.29
CA ILE A 379 1.84 14.31 1.28
C ILE A 379 1.56 15.11 2.54
N CYS A 380 0.83 16.21 2.40
CA CYS A 380 0.47 17.08 3.52
C CYS A 380 -0.93 17.67 3.38
N GLY A 381 -1.49 18.09 4.51
CA GLY A 381 -2.62 18.98 4.57
C GLY A 381 -2.18 20.44 4.44
N VAL A 382 -2.92 21.23 3.68
CA VAL A 382 -2.69 22.65 3.42
C VAL A 382 -3.92 23.43 3.83
N ILE A 383 -3.73 24.55 4.53
CA ILE A 383 -4.78 25.53 4.83
C ILE A 383 -4.36 26.88 4.24
N GLY A 384 -5.31 27.57 3.56
CA GLY A 384 -5.10 28.91 3.05
C GLY A 384 -5.80 29.22 1.75
#